data_7f692287401d5238a54479bb955cf84e
#
_entry.id   7f692287401d5238a54479bb955cf84e
#
_cell.length_a   1.000
_cell.length_b   1.000
_cell.length_c   1.000
_cell.angle_alpha   90.00
_cell.angle_beta   90.00
_cell.angle_gamma   90.00
#
_symmetry.space_group_name_H-M   'P 1'
#
loop_
_entity.id
_entity.type
_entity.pdbx_description
1 polymer ?
#
loop_
_entity_poly.entity_id
_entity_poly.type
_entity_poly.pdbx_seq_one_letter_code
_entity_poly.pdbx_strand_id
1 'polypeptide(L)'
;AGAQWNTVPFPLLNLPMANLSYITQHNESFSLINNMEFLNDRYASLALTYDMNGKLFNRIPLIKKLKWRETFRIRGMYGTLTDKNNPYKSHNSELFLFPMRDGVPTSHVMGSTPYLEASVGIYNIFKLLHIEYVRRLTYTDIPGVKKDGIRFMILMIF
;
A
#
# COMPACT_ATOMS: atom_id res chain seq x y z
N ALA A 1 1.68 1.74 -13.94
CA ALA A 1 1.51 0.39 -14.50
C ALA A 1 2.81 -0.09 -15.11
N GLY A 2 3.04 -1.41 -15.12
CA GLY A 2 4.22 -2.02 -15.71
C GLY A 2 4.00 -3.48 -16.10
N ALA A 3 4.86 -3.97 -17.01
CA ALA A 3 4.84 -5.36 -17.43
C ALA A 3 6.26 -5.84 -17.75
N GLN A 4 6.56 -7.06 -17.34
CA GLN A 4 7.80 -7.77 -17.67
C GLN A 4 7.47 -8.94 -18.59
N TRP A 5 8.19 -9.05 -19.71
CA TRP A 5 7.89 -10.03 -20.75
C TRP A 5 8.80 -11.26 -20.68
N ASN A 6 9.95 -11.13 -20.04
CA ASN A 6 10.93 -12.21 -19.93
C ASN A 6 10.75 -13.01 -18.64
N THR A 7 11.36 -14.20 -18.57
CA THR A 7 11.51 -14.95 -17.34
C THR A 7 12.55 -14.25 -16.46
N VAL A 8 12.16 -13.94 -15.24
CA VAL A 8 13.03 -13.26 -14.26
C VAL A 8 12.90 -13.93 -12.89
N PRO A 9 13.98 -14.03 -12.12
CA PRO A 9 13.91 -14.52 -10.75
C PRO A 9 13.08 -13.56 -9.87
N PHE A 10 12.44 -14.09 -8.83
CA PHE A 10 11.48 -13.34 -8.02
C PHE A 10 12.01 -12.00 -7.45
N PRO A 11 13.30 -11.83 -7.12
CA PRO A 11 13.80 -10.52 -6.65
C PRO A 11 13.73 -9.39 -7.69
N LEU A 12 13.62 -9.74 -8.97
CA LEU A 12 13.49 -8.80 -10.08
C LEU A 12 12.03 -8.59 -10.53
N LEU A 13 11.08 -9.31 -9.94
CA LEU A 13 9.66 -9.07 -10.15
C LEU A 13 9.24 -7.73 -9.58
N ASN A 14 8.12 -7.20 -10.06
CA ASN A 14 7.57 -5.98 -9.49
C ASN A 14 7.05 -6.24 -8.08
N LEU A 15 7.63 -5.51 -7.15
CA LEU A 15 7.23 -5.50 -5.75
C LEU A 15 6.43 -4.22 -5.49
N PRO A 16 5.21 -4.32 -4.91
CA PRO A 16 4.50 -3.13 -4.46
C PRO A 16 5.36 -2.35 -3.47
N MET A 17 5.38 -1.03 -3.61
CA MET A 17 6.08 -0.17 -2.65
C MET A 17 5.38 -0.25 -1.29
N ALA A 18 5.90 -1.09 -0.39
CA ALA A 18 5.48 -1.16 1.00
C ALA A 18 6.09 -0.01 1.80
N ASN A 19 5.28 0.69 2.58
CA ASN A 19 5.79 1.70 3.49
C ASN A 19 6.18 1.07 4.83
N LEU A 20 7.47 0.89 5.05
CA LEU A 20 8.02 0.33 6.29
C LEU A 20 8.22 1.38 7.39
N SER A 21 8.15 2.67 7.07
CA SER A 21 8.32 3.76 8.02
C SER A 21 6.98 4.23 8.59
N TYR A 22 6.98 4.57 9.89
CA TYR A 22 5.84 5.21 10.54
C TYR A 22 5.89 6.75 10.44
N ILE A 23 7.05 7.33 10.14
CA ILE A 23 7.31 8.76 10.20
C ILE A 23 7.32 9.40 8.81
N THR A 24 7.87 8.70 7.82
CA THR A 24 7.95 9.19 6.46
C THR A 24 7.15 8.29 5.55
N GLN A 25 6.19 8.83 4.83
CA GLN A 25 5.41 8.09 3.85
C GLN A 25 5.68 8.64 2.45
N HIS A 26 6.06 7.76 1.56
CA HIS A 26 6.10 8.09 0.14
C HIS A 26 4.66 8.07 -0.41
N ASN A 27 4.28 9.09 -1.19
CA ASN A 27 2.90 9.25 -1.68
C ASN A 27 2.40 8.05 -2.50
N GLU A 28 3.30 7.33 -3.14
CA GLU A 28 2.97 6.17 -3.97
C GLU A 28 3.02 4.84 -3.23
N SER A 29 3.48 4.83 -1.96
CA SER A 29 3.61 3.60 -1.18
C SER A 29 2.29 3.19 -0.53
N PHE A 30 2.06 1.88 -0.46
CA PHE A 30 0.97 1.29 0.31
C PHE A 30 1.33 1.25 1.79
N SER A 31 0.36 1.56 2.63
CA SER A 31 0.58 1.69 4.07
C SER A 31 0.53 0.36 4.82
N LEU A 32 -0.24 -0.61 4.34
CA LEU A 32 -0.51 -1.86 5.05
C LEU A 32 -0.04 -3.11 4.31
N ILE A 33 0.54 -2.99 3.12
CA ILE A 33 1.22 -4.10 2.43
C ILE A 33 2.53 -4.41 3.17
N ASN A 34 2.78 -5.68 3.44
CA ASN A 34 4.08 -6.14 3.90
C ASN A 34 5.10 -6.14 2.75
N ASN A 35 6.38 -6.03 3.10
CA ASN A 35 7.43 -6.14 2.09
C ASN A 35 7.36 -7.50 1.39
N MET A 36 7.45 -7.52 0.07
CA MET A 36 7.37 -8.72 -0.78
C MET A 36 6.06 -9.52 -0.66
N GLU A 37 4.98 -8.94 -0.14
CA GLU A 37 3.72 -9.65 0.05
C GLU A 37 3.09 -10.11 -1.28
N PHE A 38 3.16 -9.27 -2.32
CA PHE A 38 2.66 -9.62 -3.66
C PHE A 38 3.78 -9.55 -4.69
N LEU A 39 3.87 -10.58 -5.51
CA LEU A 39 4.84 -10.68 -6.60
C LEU A 39 4.10 -10.64 -7.93
N ASN A 40 4.47 -9.71 -8.79
CA ASN A 40 3.78 -9.49 -10.06
C ASN A 40 4.78 -9.29 -11.19
N ASP A 41 4.50 -9.85 -12.36
CA ASP A 41 5.21 -9.51 -13.60
C ASP A 41 4.43 -8.48 -14.44
N ARG A 42 3.15 -8.30 -14.15
CA ARG A 42 2.29 -7.25 -14.72
C ARG A 42 1.48 -6.61 -13.61
N TYR A 43 1.40 -5.30 -13.61
CA TYR A 43 0.65 -4.58 -12.58
C TYR A 43 0.11 -3.25 -13.07
N ALA A 44 -0.96 -2.83 -12.42
CA ALA A 44 -1.48 -1.47 -12.47
C ALA A 44 -1.80 -1.01 -11.04
N SER A 45 -1.45 0.21 -10.70
CA SER A 45 -1.79 0.82 -9.41
C SER A 45 -2.47 2.18 -9.61
N LEU A 46 -3.35 2.52 -8.69
CA LEU A 46 -4.08 3.77 -8.66
C LEU A 46 -4.07 4.31 -7.24
N ALA A 47 -3.80 5.59 -7.08
CA ALA A 47 -3.93 6.31 -5.84
C ALA A 47 -4.79 7.56 -6.08
N LEU A 48 -5.88 7.66 -5.33
CA LEU A 48 -6.77 8.82 -5.35
C LEU A 48 -6.71 9.50 -3.99
N THR A 49 -6.46 10.79 -3.98
CA THR A 49 -6.46 11.61 -2.76
C THR A 49 -7.48 12.74 -2.94
N TYR A 50 -8.35 12.90 -1.96
CA TYR A 50 -9.32 13.98 -1.91
C TYR A 50 -9.11 14.82 -0.65
N ASP A 51 -8.63 16.04 -0.85
CA ASP A 51 -8.43 17.03 0.22
C ASP A 51 -9.67 17.90 0.35
N MET A 52 -10.34 17.80 1.49
CA MET A 52 -11.55 18.58 1.76
C MET A 52 -11.25 20.04 2.16
N ASN A 53 -9.98 20.37 2.41
CA ASN A 53 -9.57 21.73 2.74
C ASN A 53 -10.34 22.38 3.91
N GLY A 54 -10.73 21.57 4.89
CA GLY A 54 -11.46 22.04 6.07
C GLY A 54 -12.97 22.21 5.84
N LYS A 55 -13.56 21.61 4.80
CA LYS A 55 -15.02 21.72 4.55
C LYS A 55 -15.86 21.30 5.75
N LEU A 56 -15.45 20.26 6.50
CA LEU A 56 -16.13 19.82 7.70
C LEU A 56 -15.65 20.58 8.93
N PHE A 57 -14.35 20.66 9.13
CA PHE A 57 -13.74 21.24 10.34
C PHE A 57 -13.98 22.74 10.48
N ASN A 58 -14.07 23.47 9.37
CA ASN A 58 -14.39 24.91 9.39
C ASN A 58 -15.84 25.21 9.82
N ARG A 59 -16.72 24.19 9.87
CA ARG A 59 -18.09 24.34 10.40
C ARG A 59 -18.14 24.31 11.92
N ILE A 60 -17.09 23.80 12.57
CA ILE A 60 -16.98 23.68 14.03
C ILE A 60 -16.15 24.87 14.55
N PRO A 61 -16.73 25.80 15.32
CA PRO A 61 -16.07 27.09 15.66
C PRO A 61 -14.70 26.95 16.30
N LEU A 62 -14.52 25.98 17.20
CA LEU A 62 -13.23 25.72 17.88
C LEU A 62 -12.20 25.12 16.93
N ILE A 63 -12.59 24.12 16.13
CA ILE A 63 -11.68 23.43 15.20
C ILE A 63 -11.28 24.36 14.04
N LYS A 64 -12.16 25.23 13.59
CA LYS A 64 -11.86 26.25 12.58
C LYS A 64 -10.62 27.09 12.94
N LYS A 65 -10.45 27.43 14.23
CA LYS A 65 -9.30 28.20 14.72
C LYS A 65 -7.98 27.42 14.59
N LEU A 66 -8.03 26.10 14.66
CA LEU A 66 -6.86 25.22 14.54
C LEU A 66 -6.40 25.05 13.10
N LYS A 67 -7.24 25.43 12.12
CA LYS A 67 -6.97 25.30 10.67
C LYS A 67 -6.64 23.87 10.24
N TRP A 68 -7.15 22.89 10.96
CA TRP A 68 -7.04 21.48 10.59
C TRP A 68 -7.82 21.20 9.32
N ARG A 69 -7.33 20.26 8.53
CA ARG A 69 -7.92 19.89 7.24
C ARG A 69 -8.05 18.39 7.12
N GLU A 70 -9.13 17.96 6.50
CA GLU A 70 -9.44 16.56 6.29
C GLU A 70 -8.93 16.09 4.93
N THR A 71 -8.45 14.86 4.90
CA THR A 71 -8.08 14.16 3.67
C THR A 71 -8.67 12.76 3.65
N PHE A 72 -9.07 12.32 2.47
CA PHE A 72 -9.48 10.95 2.19
C PHE A 72 -8.59 10.40 1.09
N ARG A 73 -8.18 9.14 1.24
CA ARG A 73 -7.33 8.50 0.26
C ARG A 73 -7.78 7.07 0.01
N ILE A 74 -7.77 6.67 -1.25
CA ILE A 74 -8.00 5.29 -1.67
C ILE A 74 -6.81 4.91 -2.55
N ARG A 75 -6.21 3.77 -2.25
CA ARG A 75 -5.14 3.18 -3.05
C ARG A 75 -5.53 1.79 -3.43
N GLY A 76 -5.25 1.45 -4.69
CA GLY A 76 -5.51 0.14 -5.22
C GLY A 76 -4.37 -0.33 -6.11
N MET A 77 -4.19 -1.64 -6.16
CA MET A 77 -3.26 -2.29 -7.07
C MET A 77 -3.86 -3.60 -7.53
N TYR A 78 -3.70 -3.88 -8.80
CA TYR A 78 -3.95 -5.18 -9.38
C TYR A 78 -2.69 -5.66 -10.09
N GLY A 79 -2.36 -6.92 -9.88
CA GLY A 79 -1.21 -7.52 -10.51
C GLY A 79 -1.44 -9.00 -10.84
N THR A 80 -0.68 -9.51 -11.77
CA THR A 80 -0.69 -10.90 -12.17
C THR A 80 0.73 -11.43 -12.22
N LEU A 81 0.89 -12.72 -12.00
CA LEU A 81 2.14 -13.44 -12.19
C LEU A 81 1.91 -14.57 -13.20
N THR A 82 2.59 -14.49 -14.33
CA THR A 82 2.51 -15.52 -15.37
C THR A 82 3.18 -16.82 -14.91
N ASP A 83 2.70 -17.95 -15.40
CA ASP A 83 3.21 -19.26 -14.98
C ASP A 83 4.70 -19.43 -15.22
N LYS A 84 5.28 -18.79 -16.23
CA LYS A 84 6.72 -18.81 -16.51
C LYS A 84 7.58 -18.16 -15.40
N ASN A 85 7.04 -17.20 -14.66
CA ASN A 85 7.69 -16.50 -13.55
C ASN A 85 7.26 -17.03 -12.17
N ASN A 86 6.33 -17.98 -12.14
CA ASN A 86 5.87 -18.63 -10.93
C ASN A 86 6.67 -19.92 -10.69
N PRO A 87 7.53 -19.98 -9.66
CA PRO A 87 8.39 -21.15 -9.41
C PRO A 87 7.61 -22.43 -9.10
N TYR A 88 6.34 -22.33 -8.71
CA TYR A 88 5.48 -23.48 -8.40
C TYR A 88 4.74 -24.00 -9.63
N LYS A 89 4.72 -23.26 -10.74
CA LYS A 89 4.04 -23.64 -11.99
C LYS A 89 4.98 -23.72 -13.18
N SER A 90 6.11 -23.04 -13.11
CA SER A 90 7.13 -23.05 -14.16
C SER A 90 7.85 -24.39 -14.16
N HIS A 91 8.19 -24.91 -15.35
CA HIS A 91 9.10 -26.03 -15.52
C HIS A 91 10.58 -25.63 -15.43
N ASN A 92 10.87 -24.35 -15.18
CA ASN A 92 12.24 -23.87 -15.06
C ASN A 92 12.76 -24.05 -13.62
N SER A 93 13.67 -24.98 -13.46
CA SER A 93 14.32 -25.29 -12.17
C SER A 93 15.27 -24.21 -11.65
N GLU A 94 15.58 -23.19 -12.47
CA GLU A 94 16.46 -22.07 -12.07
C GLU A 94 15.70 -20.98 -11.28
N LEU A 95 14.37 -21.05 -11.20
CA LEU A 95 13.59 -20.08 -10.44
C LEU A 95 13.68 -20.41 -8.93
N PHE A 96 14.08 -19.42 -8.15
CA PHE A 96 14.06 -19.53 -6.68
C PHE A 96 12.62 -19.60 -6.17
N LEU A 97 12.39 -20.48 -5.19
CA LEU A 97 11.12 -20.54 -4.47
C LEU A 97 10.86 -19.22 -3.72
N PHE A 98 9.59 -18.90 -3.53
CA PHE A 98 9.22 -17.72 -2.76
C PHE A 98 9.70 -17.84 -1.31
N PRO A 99 10.02 -16.71 -0.67
CA PRO A 99 10.43 -16.69 0.72
C PRO A 99 9.36 -17.33 1.62
N MET A 100 9.81 -18.17 2.55
CA MET A 100 8.95 -18.79 3.55
C MET A 100 9.33 -18.31 4.94
N ARG A 101 8.34 -18.19 5.80
CA ARG A 101 8.51 -17.94 7.22
C ARG A 101 7.66 -18.94 7.99
N ASP A 102 8.28 -19.69 8.91
CA ASP A 102 7.59 -20.71 9.71
C ASP A 102 6.79 -21.73 8.86
N GLY A 103 7.33 -22.09 7.68
CA GLY A 103 6.69 -23.02 6.75
C GLY A 103 5.55 -22.43 5.91
N VAL A 104 5.27 -21.13 6.04
CA VAL A 104 4.23 -20.43 5.27
C VAL A 104 4.88 -19.46 4.28
N PRO A 105 4.46 -19.46 2.99
CA PRO A 105 4.93 -18.45 2.03
C PRO A 105 4.60 -17.05 2.51
N THR A 106 5.60 -16.16 2.50
CA THR A 106 5.41 -14.74 2.83
C THR A 106 4.99 -13.91 1.62
N SER A 107 5.14 -14.47 0.43
CA SER A 107 4.79 -13.86 -0.83
C SER A 107 3.62 -14.59 -1.48
N HIS A 108 2.71 -13.82 -2.05
CA HIS A 108 1.48 -14.33 -2.65
C HIS A 108 1.33 -13.86 -4.09
N VAL A 109 0.64 -14.65 -4.89
CA VAL A 109 0.17 -14.24 -6.21
C VAL A 109 -1.24 -13.70 -6.04
N MET A 110 -1.51 -12.55 -6.65
CA MET A 110 -2.85 -11.97 -6.60
C MET A 110 -3.83 -12.83 -7.41
N GLY A 111 -5.03 -12.99 -6.87
CA GLY A 111 -6.15 -13.62 -7.59
C GLY A 111 -6.88 -12.61 -8.49
N SER A 112 -8.18 -12.80 -8.68
CA SER A 112 -9.02 -11.89 -9.46
C SER A 112 -9.36 -10.59 -8.73
N THR A 113 -9.15 -10.54 -7.43
CA THR A 113 -9.48 -9.38 -6.59
C THR A 113 -8.29 -8.43 -6.52
N PRO A 114 -8.46 -7.11 -6.75
CA PRO A 114 -7.39 -6.13 -6.53
C PRO A 114 -7.12 -5.94 -5.04
N TYR A 115 -5.88 -5.58 -4.70
CA TYR A 115 -5.57 -5.06 -3.38
C TYR A 115 -6.12 -3.65 -3.24
N LEU A 116 -6.80 -3.37 -2.14
CA LEU A 116 -7.38 -2.07 -1.83
C LEU A 116 -7.11 -1.68 -0.38
N GLU A 117 -6.72 -0.42 -0.17
CA GLU A 117 -6.69 0.22 1.14
C GLU A 117 -7.34 1.61 1.05
N ALA A 118 -8.03 2.01 2.10
CA ALA A 118 -8.61 3.33 2.25
C ALA A 118 -8.09 4.00 3.51
N SER A 119 -8.00 5.32 3.49
CA SER A 119 -7.57 6.07 4.64
C SER A 119 -8.32 7.38 4.82
N VAL A 120 -8.39 7.81 6.07
CA VAL A 120 -8.88 9.12 6.46
C VAL A 120 -7.81 9.78 7.32
N GLY A 121 -7.55 11.05 7.05
CA GLY A 121 -6.49 11.77 7.74
C GLY A 121 -6.84 13.20 8.09
N ILE A 122 -6.08 13.72 9.03
CA ILE A 122 -6.10 15.12 9.43
C ILE A 122 -4.72 15.68 9.21
N TYR A 123 -4.61 16.71 8.42
CA TYR A 123 -3.35 17.40 8.18
C TYR A 123 -3.38 18.85 8.64
N ASN A 124 -2.21 19.49 8.60
CA ASN A 124 -2.02 20.84 9.12
C ASN A 124 -2.18 20.95 10.64
N ILE A 125 -1.95 19.87 11.38
CA ILE A 125 -1.90 19.89 12.84
C ILE A 125 -0.60 20.59 13.22
N PHE A 126 -0.72 21.74 13.94
CA PHE A 126 0.40 22.64 14.26
C PHE A 126 1.25 23.03 13.04
N LYS A 127 0.67 23.05 11.83
CA LYS A 127 1.34 23.32 10.54
C LYS A 127 2.40 22.30 10.12
N LEU A 128 2.57 21.23 10.85
CA LEU A 128 3.65 20.25 10.62
C LEU A 128 3.16 18.82 10.55
N LEU A 129 2.19 18.45 11.37
CA LEU A 129 1.82 17.07 11.59
C LEU A 129 0.61 16.68 10.75
N HIS A 130 0.70 15.49 10.17
CA HIS A 130 -0.39 14.78 9.52
C HIS A 130 -0.57 13.44 10.24
N ILE A 131 -1.82 13.11 10.58
CA ILE A 131 -2.21 11.84 11.18
C ILE A 131 -3.22 11.19 10.24
N GLU A 132 -3.01 9.93 9.90
CA GLU A 132 -3.85 9.18 8.97
C GLU A 132 -4.19 7.81 9.57
N TYR A 133 -5.46 7.47 9.61
CA TYR A 133 -5.92 6.12 9.88
C TYR A 133 -6.14 5.41 8.56
N VAL A 134 -5.52 4.25 8.41
CA VAL A 134 -5.57 3.44 7.17
C VAL A 134 -6.22 2.11 7.49
N ARG A 135 -7.09 1.65 6.60
CA ARG A 135 -7.73 0.35 6.65
C ARG A 135 -7.55 -0.41 5.35
N ARG A 136 -7.10 -1.64 5.47
CA ARG A 136 -7.03 -2.62 4.40
C ARG A 136 -8.42 -3.18 4.12
N LEU A 137 -8.83 -3.20 2.85
CA LEU A 137 -10.19 -3.59 2.45
C LEU A 137 -10.25 -5.00 1.84
N THR A 138 -9.14 -5.47 1.26
CA THR A 138 -9.05 -6.77 0.61
C THR A 138 -7.87 -7.57 1.13
N TYR A 139 -7.85 -8.88 0.90
CA TYR A 139 -6.79 -9.80 1.37
C TYR A 139 -6.56 -9.73 2.89
N THR A 140 -7.63 -9.57 3.65
CA THR A 140 -7.59 -9.47 5.12
C THR A 140 -7.39 -10.81 5.82
N ASP A 141 -7.52 -11.90 5.08
CA ASP A 141 -7.47 -13.26 5.61
C ASP A 141 -6.08 -13.89 5.53
N ILE A 142 -5.13 -13.20 4.90
CA ILE A 142 -3.74 -13.64 4.83
C ILE A 142 -3.14 -13.59 6.25
N PRO A 143 -2.50 -14.68 6.73
CA PRO A 143 -1.87 -14.70 8.02
C PRO A 143 -0.78 -13.62 8.16
N GLY A 144 -0.73 -12.94 9.30
CA GLY A 144 0.31 -11.96 9.61
C GLY A 144 0.15 -10.58 8.96
N VAL A 145 -0.96 -10.33 8.22
CA VAL A 145 -1.20 -8.99 7.66
C VAL A 145 -1.84 -8.05 8.67
N LYS A 146 -1.48 -6.78 8.57
CA LYS A 146 -2.15 -5.70 9.31
C LYS A 146 -3.42 -5.31 8.58
N LYS A 147 -4.55 -5.30 9.31
CA LYS A 147 -5.86 -4.90 8.76
C LYS A 147 -6.09 -3.40 8.82
N ASP A 148 -5.47 -2.74 9.77
CA ASP A 148 -5.55 -1.29 9.97
C ASP A 148 -4.30 -0.76 10.67
N GLY A 149 -4.14 0.55 10.67
CA GLY A 149 -3.01 1.21 11.30
C GLY A 149 -3.15 2.72 11.32
N ILE A 150 -2.40 3.35 12.21
CA ILE A 150 -2.27 4.81 12.26
C ILE A 150 -0.90 5.16 11.70
N ARG A 151 -0.87 6.18 10.84
CA ARG A 151 0.35 6.74 10.25
C ARG A 151 0.52 8.19 10.69
N PHE A 152 1.74 8.55 10.96
CA PHE A 152 2.15 9.90 11.29
C PHE A 152 3.09 10.38 10.19
N MET A 153 2.90 11.62 9.74
CA MET A 153 3.80 12.24 8.77
C MET A 153 4.12 13.65 9.22
N ILE A 154 5.35 14.04 9.05
CA ILE A 154 5.79 15.43 9.25
C ILE A 154 5.91 16.06 7.86
N LEU A 155 5.05 17.03 7.58
CA LEU A 155 5.02 17.77 6.34
C LEU A 155 5.22 19.25 6.68
N MET A 156 6.34 19.83 6.27
CA MET A 156 6.51 21.28 6.34
C MET A 156 5.85 21.90 5.10
N ILE A 157 4.74 22.61 5.31
CA ILE A 157 4.09 23.41 4.27
C ILE A 157 4.60 24.85 4.47
N PHE A 158 5.49 25.26 3.59
CA PHE A 158 5.99 26.63 3.53
C PHE A 158 5.04 27.52 2.76
#